data_6a05f5cf40c7920386bce76ee1426972
#
_entry.id   6a05f5cf40c7920386bce76ee1426972
#
_cell.length_a   1.000
_cell.length_b   1.000
_cell.length_c   1.000
_cell.angle_alpha   90.00
_cell.angle_beta   90.00
_cell.angle_gamma   90.00
#
_symmetry.space_group_name_H-M   'P 1'
#
loop_
_entity.id
_entity.type
_entity.pdbx_description
1 polymer ?
#
loop_
_entity_poly.entity_id
_entity_poly.type
_entity_poly.pdbx_seq_one_letter_code
_entity_poly.pdbx_strand_id
1 'polypeptide(L)'
;QASSSAASDVYKRQKLFMSEVKKITINYDLAGQRLDNFLINLLKGVPKSKIYSIIRKGEIRINSRRKKPLYKLCEGDEIRIPPIKVSSKKNNFVASNIVSLIKDSIVYEDENFIAIDKPEGIASHGGSGINIGIIEAVRNIGKQYRSAKLVHRLDKNTSGCQIIAKNNKFLRHCNQLIASREVEKTYLAVVYGKWNLKDGLYEINLEKNLTKGNERVVKKTEGGKKAKTGLYNLEVSKHFSLLKCNLHTGRTHQLRVQLSSLGFPIVGDQKYRICLLYTSPSPRDSF
;
A
#
# COMPACT_ATOMS: atom_id res chain seq x y z
N GLN A 1 -19.07 38.08 14.88
CA GLN A 1 -19.86 37.44 13.81
C GLN A 1 -19.09 37.30 12.51
N ALA A 2 -17.95 36.57 12.49
CA ALA A 2 -17.17 36.34 11.27
C ALA A 2 -16.75 34.85 11.05
N SER A 3 -17.32 33.89 11.79
CA SER A 3 -16.92 32.47 11.71
C SER A 3 -17.91 31.55 10.96
N SER A 4 -19.07 32.05 10.56
CA SER A 4 -20.12 31.25 9.87
C SER A 4 -19.95 31.18 8.33
N SER A 5 -19.24 32.13 7.73
CA SER A 5 -19.11 32.24 6.26
C SER A 5 -18.17 31.22 5.66
N ALA A 6 -17.04 30.91 6.30
CA ALA A 6 -16.03 29.98 5.77
C ALA A 6 -16.49 28.52 5.77
N ALA A 7 -17.25 28.09 6.76
CA ALA A 7 -17.82 26.73 6.82
C ALA A 7 -18.92 26.53 5.76
N SER A 8 -19.72 27.59 5.51
CA SER A 8 -20.75 27.61 4.46
C SER A 8 -20.14 27.52 3.07
N ASP A 9 -18.98 28.17 2.82
CA ASP A 9 -18.32 28.15 1.51
C ASP A 9 -17.66 26.79 1.20
N VAL A 10 -17.12 26.11 2.20
CA VAL A 10 -16.61 24.73 2.03
C VAL A 10 -17.76 23.77 1.75
N TYR A 11 -18.92 23.95 2.41
CA TYR A 11 -20.11 23.11 2.17
C TYR A 11 -20.77 23.41 0.82
N LYS A 12 -20.79 24.68 0.38
CA LYS A 12 -21.25 25.08 -0.96
C LYS A 12 -20.32 24.56 -2.06
N ARG A 13 -19.00 24.55 -1.86
CA ARG A 13 -18.04 23.96 -2.81
C ARG A 13 -18.19 22.45 -2.96
N GLN A 14 -18.59 21.72 -1.90
CA GLN A 14 -18.92 20.29 -2.01
C GLN A 14 -20.24 20.01 -2.73
N LYS A 15 -21.23 20.90 -2.61
CA LYS A 15 -22.52 20.81 -3.31
C LYS A 15 -22.42 21.19 -4.80
N LEU A 16 -21.48 22.08 -5.16
CA LEU A 16 -21.21 22.47 -6.56
C LEU A 16 -20.64 21.30 -7.42
N PHE A 17 -20.09 20.28 -6.80
CA PHE A 17 -19.57 19.09 -7.50
C PHE A 17 -20.67 18.18 -8.08
N MET A 18 -21.93 18.43 -7.74
CA MET A 18 -23.03 17.50 -8.01
C MET A 18 -23.96 17.93 -9.15
N SER A 19 -23.88 19.15 -9.68
CA SER A 19 -24.86 19.68 -10.62
C SER A 19 -24.30 20.24 -11.93
N GLU A 20 -22.99 20.50 -12.04
CA GLU A 20 -22.42 21.19 -13.20
C GLU A 20 -21.23 20.46 -13.83
N VAL A 21 -20.99 20.72 -15.13
CA VAL A 21 -19.81 20.27 -15.86
C VAL A 21 -18.59 20.97 -15.29
N LYS A 22 -17.58 20.20 -14.88
CA LYS A 22 -16.31 20.73 -14.37
C LYS A 22 -15.22 20.61 -15.41
N LYS A 23 -14.45 21.67 -15.61
CA LYS A 23 -13.20 21.67 -16.36
C LYS A 23 -12.02 21.81 -15.41
N ILE A 24 -10.98 21.00 -15.62
CA ILE A 24 -9.77 20.97 -14.78
C ILE A 24 -8.57 20.98 -15.70
N THR A 25 -7.71 21.97 -15.55
CA THR A 25 -6.40 22.01 -16.23
C THR A 25 -5.37 21.25 -15.42
N ILE A 26 -4.62 20.39 -16.08
CA ILE A 26 -3.56 19.59 -15.49
C ILE A 26 -2.29 20.44 -15.38
N ASN A 27 -1.84 20.62 -14.16
CA ASN A 27 -0.56 21.26 -13.87
C ASN A 27 0.59 20.22 -13.83
N TYR A 28 1.82 20.68 -13.68
CA TYR A 28 3.02 19.86 -13.60
C TYR A 28 2.90 18.72 -12.56
N ASP A 29 2.30 18.98 -11.39
CA ASP A 29 2.16 18.00 -10.30
C ASP A 29 1.22 16.83 -10.64
N LEU A 30 0.28 17.05 -11.52
CA LEU A 30 -0.71 16.05 -11.94
C LEU A 30 -0.32 15.35 -13.25
N ALA A 31 0.65 15.89 -13.99
CA ALA A 31 1.14 15.32 -15.23
C ALA A 31 1.79 13.95 -15.03
N GLY A 32 1.74 13.07 -16.05
CA GLY A 32 2.25 11.70 -16.02
C GLY A 32 1.34 10.70 -15.31
N GLN A 33 0.30 11.14 -14.63
CA GLN A 33 -0.68 10.28 -13.98
C GLN A 33 -1.65 9.70 -15.01
N ARG A 34 -2.08 8.43 -14.83
CA ARG A 34 -3.13 7.83 -15.68
C ARG A 34 -4.49 8.48 -15.42
N LEU A 35 -5.27 8.68 -16.49
CA LEU A 35 -6.61 9.28 -16.43
C LEU A 35 -7.53 8.57 -15.43
N ASP A 36 -7.57 7.23 -15.43
CA ASP A 36 -8.41 6.47 -14.51
C ASP A 36 -8.01 6.71 -13.04
N ASN A 37 -6.72 6.70 -12.73
CA ASN A 37 -6.22 6.96 -11.37
C ASN A 37 -6.52 8.40 -10.92
N PHE A 38 -6.34 9.37 -11.81
CA PHE A 38 -6.68 10.76 -11.54
C PHE A 38 -8.16 10.91 -11.17
N LEU A 39 -9.06 10.33 -12.00
CA LEU A 39 -10.51 10.41 -11.78
C LEU A 39 -10.96 9.66 -10.53
N ILE A 40 -10.38 8.49 -10.22
CA ILE A 40 -10.67 7.73 -8.99
C ILE A 40 -10.30 8.57 -7.75
N ASN A 41 -9.19 9.29 -7.80
CA ASN A 41 -8.74 10.15 -6.71
C ASN A 41 -9.59 11.43 -6.57
N LEU A 42 -10.00 11.98 -7.69
CA LEU A 42 -10.81 13.21 -7.74
C LEU A 42 -12.27 12.95 -7.34
N LEU A 43 -12.86 11.87 -7.87
CA LEU A 43 -14.27 11.50 -7.71
C LEU A 43 -14.45 10.50 -6.56
N LYS A 44 -13.91 10.83 -5.39
CA LYS A 44 -14.06 9.99 -4.19
C LYS A 44 -15.54 9.71 -3.89
N GLY A 45 -15.87 8.43 -3.72
CA GLY A 45 -17.25 8.00 -3.47
C GLY A 45 -17.99 7.51 -4.72
N VAL A 46 -17.48 7.76 -5.93
CA VAL A 46 -18.02 7.17 -7.16
C VAL A 46 -17.42 5.75 -7.35
N PRO A 47 -18.23 4.72 -7.57
CA PRO A 47 -17.73 3.37 -7.86
C PRO A 47 -16.81 3.35 -9.07
N LYS A 48 -15.72 2.56 -9.01
CA LYS A 48 -14.77 2.45 -10.13
C LYS A 48 -15.44 2.03 -11.44
N SER A 49 -16.40 1.09 -11.37
CA SER A 49 -17.20 0.66 -12.53
C SER A 49 -17.90 1.83 -13.23
N LYS A 50 -18.45 2.78 -12.46
CA LYS A 50 -19.07 4.00 -13.00
C LYS A 50 -18.03 4.90 -13.64
N ILE A 51 -16.83 5.09 -13.03
CA ILE A 51 -15.74 5.90 -13.60
C ILE A 51 -15.30 5.31 -14.96
N TYR A 52 -15.07 4.01 -15.04
CA TYR A 52 -14.75 3.36 -16.31
C TYR A 52 -15.89 3.45 -17.35
N SER A 53 -17.14 3.39 -16.91
CA SER A 53 -18.30 3.56 -17.77
C SER A 53 -18.34 4.94 -18.44
N ILE A 54 -18.20 6.02 -17.66
CA ILE A 54 -18.24 7.40 -18.18
C ILE A 54 -17.04 7.74 -19.08
N ILE A 55 -15.86 7.15 -18.82
CA ILE A 55 -14.71 7.26 -19.73
C ILE A 55 -15.04 6.57 -21.06
N ARG A 56 -15.53 5.33 -21.05
CA ARG A 56 -15.87 4.57 -22.27
C ARG A 56 -16.97 5.24 -23.09
N LYS A 57 -18.00 5.77 -22.43
CA LYS A 57 -19.08 6.53 -23.10
C LYS A 57 -18.62 7.86 -23.68
N GLY A 58 -17.40 8.33 -23.32
CA GLY A 58 -16.85 9.61 -23.77
C GLY A 58 -17.52 10.81 -23.10
N GLU A 59 -18.14 10.61 -21.95
CA GLU A 59 -18.67 11.68 -21.10
C GLU A 59 -17.52 12.49 -20.48
N ILE A 60 -16.37 11.83 -20.21
CA ILE A 60 -15.10 12.47 -19.88
C ILE A 60 -14.35 12.76 -21.18
N ARG A 61 -13.85 13.99 -21.31
CA ARG A 61 -13.06 14.43 -22.47
C ARG A 61 -11.81 15.16 -22.01
N ILE A 62 -10.73 14.97 -22.78
CA ILE A 62 -9.46 15.68 -22.60
C ILE A 62 -9.21 16.45 -23.88
N ASN A 63 -9.07 17.79 -23.79
CA ASN A 63 -8.94 18.69 -24.94
C ASN A 63 -10.02 18.39 -25.99
N SER A 64 -11.29 18.27 -25.52
CA SER A 64 -12.49 17.94 -26.31
C SER A 64 -12.50 16.55 -26.97
N ARG A 65 -11.46 15.71 -26.81
CA ARG A 65 -11.33 14.39 -27.41
C ARG A 65 -11.56 13.25 -26.40
N ARG A 66 -12.02 12.08 -26.89
CA ARG A 66 -12.09 10.87 -26.08
C ARG A 66 -10.70 10.28 -25.85
N LYS A 67 -10.41 9.82 -24.63
CA LYS A 67 -9.16 9.15 -24.29
C LYS A 67 -9.43 7.81 -23.57
N LYS A 68 -8.52 6.86 -23.70
CA LYS A 68 -8.59 5.57 -23.00
C LYS A 68 -8.27 5.75 -21.50
N PRO A 69 -8.74 4.87 -20.59
CA PRO A 69 -8.44 4.95 -19.15
C PRO A 69 -6.94 5.03 -18.82
N LEU A 70 -6.10 4.38 -19.62
CA LEU A 70 -4.65 4.32 -19.43
C LEU A 70 -3.91 5.55 -19.95
N TYR A 71 -4.61 6.53 -20.55
CA TYR A 71 -3.98 7.75 -21.03
C TYR A 71 -3.22 8.45 -19.91
N LYS A 72 -1.96 8.81 -20.15
CA LYS A 72 -1.14 9.61 -19.24
C LYS A 72 -1.41 11.08 -19.49
N LEU A 73 -1.86 11.76 -18.45
CA LEU A 73 -2.16 13.19 -18.49
C LEU A 73 -0.90 13.99 -18.76
N CYS A 74 -0.98 14.95 -19.66
CA CYS A 74 0.08 15.92 -19.94
C CYS A 74 -0.22 17.24 -19.23
N GLU A 75 0.82 18.01 -18.93
CA GLU A 75 0.66 19.38 -18.46
C GLU A 75 -0.09 20.20 -19.50
N GLY A 76 -1.03 21.03 -19.05
CA GLY A 76 -1.89 21.80 -19.93
C GLY A 76 -3.13 21.07 -20.42
N ASP A 77 -3.29 19.75 -20.21
CA ASP A 77 -4.51 19.03 -20.57
C ASP A 77 -5.73 19.62 -19.85
N GLU A 78 -6.78 19.97 -20.58
CA GLU A 78 -8.08 20.36 -20.02
C GLU A 78 -9.00 19.14 -19.96
N ILE A 79 -9.37 18.71 -18.75
CA ILE A 79 -10.29 17.59 -18.54
C ILE A 79 -11.70 18.12 -18.27
N ARG A 80 -12.65 17.75 -19.14
CA ARG A 80 -14.08 17.98 -18.93
C ARG A 80 -14.70 16.79 -18.21
N ILE A 81 -15.34 17.05 -17.06
CA ILE A 81 -16.02 16.05 -16.23
C ILE A 81 -17.51 16.36 -16.22
N PRO A 82 -18.40 15.39 -16.55
CA PRO A 82 -19.84 15.57 -16.51
C PRO A 82 -20.35 15.69 -15.07
N PRO A 83 -21.58 16.18 -14.86
CA PRO A 83 -22.23 16.11 -13.56
C PRO A 83 -22.36 14.66 -13.10
N ILE A 84 -21.89 14.36 -11.88
CA ILE A 84 -21.92 13.00 -11.33
C ILE A 84 -22.56 13.05 -9.95
N LYS A 85 -23.65 12.29 -9.74
CA LYS A 85 -24.19 12.09 -8.40
C LYS A 85 -23.20 11.25 -7.58
N VAL A 86 -22.63 11.84 -6.56
CA VAL A 86 -21.76 11.17 -5.59
C VAL A 86 -22.61 10.80 -4.39
N SER A 87 -22.75 9.53 -4.08
CA SER A 87 -23.29 9.13 -2.78
C SER A 87 -22.29 9.58 -1.71
N SER A 88 -22.74 10.38 -0.76
CA SER A 88 -21.93 10.76 0.40
C SER A 88 -21.58 9.48 1.15
N LYS A 89 -20.39 8.91 0.93
CA LYS A 89 -19.85 7.93 1.87
C LYS A 89 -19.74 8.65 3.21
N LYS A 90 -20.36 8.10 4.25
CA LYS A 90 -20.09 8.46 5.64
C LYS A 90 -18.57 8.58 5.77
N ASN A 91 -18.09 9.77 6.17
CA ASN A 91 -16.71 9.93 6.59
C ASN A 91 -16.47 8.84 7.64
N ASN A 92 -15.67 7.82 7.31
CA ASN A 92 -15.23 6.87 8.32
C ASN A 92 -14.50 7.70 9.36
N PHE A 93 -15.11 7.82 10.52
CA PHE A 93 -14.50 8.50 11.68
C PHE A 93 -13.22 7.72 11.97
N VAL A 94 -12.09 8.33 11.68
CA VAL A 94 -10.79 7.74 12.02
C VAL A 94 -10.69 7.85 13.52
N ALA A 95 -10.64 6.74 14.22
CA ALA A 95 -10.54 6.74 15.67
C ALA A 95 -9.34 7.58 16.10
N SER A 96 -9.56 8.55 16.96
CA SER A 96 -8.55 9.53 17.39
C SER A 96 -7.28 8.88 17.95
N ASN A 97 -7.42 7.72 18.61
CA ASN A 97 -6.31 6.93 19.13
C ASN A 97 -5.37 6.38 18.04
N ILE A 98 -5.88 5.99 16.87
CA ILE A 98 -5.03 5.55 15.76
C ILE A 98 -4.27 6.74 15.16
N VAL A 99 -4.90 7.90 15.04
CA VAL A 99 -4.24 9.11 14.53
C VAL A 99 -3.13 9.54 15.47
N SER A 100 -3.37 9.54 16.79
CA SER A 100 -2.35 9.85 17.80
C SER A 100 -1.19 8.85 17.71
N LEU A 101 -1.47 7.55 17.73
CA LEU A 101 -0.45 6.50 17.62
C LEU A 101 0.44 6.69 16.39
N ILE A 102 -0.15 6.98 15.23
CA ILE A 102 0.63 7.18 13.98
C ILE A 102 1.41 8.49 14.03
N LYS A 103 0.88 9.55 14.64
CA LYS A 103 1.61 10.80 14.85
C LYS A 103 2.85 10.56 15.71
N ASP A 104 2.71 9.82 16.78
CA ASP A 104 3.78 9.50 17.73
C ASP A 104 4.82 8.52 17.13
N SER A 105 4.45 7.81 16.08
CA SER A 105 5.35 6.90 15.34
C SER A 105 6.18 7.59 14.25
N ILE A 106 6.03 8.92 14.04
CA ILE A 106 6.84 9.68 13.08
C ILE A 106 8.25 9.83 13.65
N VAL A 107 9.24 9.24 12.97
CA VAL A 107 10.66 9.29 13.38
C VAL A 107 11.47 10.35 12.62
N TYR A 108 10.95 10.80 11.47
CA TYR A 108 11.56 11.86 10.67
C TYR A 108 10.50 12.57 9.81
N GLU A 109 10.65 13.87 9.65
CA GLU A 109 9.82 14.67 8.75
C GLU A 109 10.61 15.82 8.14
N ASP A 110 10.39 16.05 6.83
CA ASP A 110 10.83 17.25 6.13
C ASP A 110 9.69 17.80 5.23
N GLU A 111 10.02 18.70 4.31
CA GLU A 111 9.04 19.27 3.36
C GLU A 111 8.52 18.25 2.33
N ASN A 112 9.26 17.17 2.05
CA ASN A 112 9.02 16.22 0.98
C ASN A 112 8.36 14.93 1.46
N PHE A 113 8.77 14.42 2.64
CA PHE A 113 8.29 13.14 3.15
C PHE A 113 8.25 13.07 4.67
N ILE A 114 7.62 12.02 5.17
CA ILE A 114 7.72 11.56 6.53
C ILE A 114 8.17 10.09 6.54
N ALA A 115 9.03 9.74 7.50
CA ALA A 115 9.36 8.36 7.84
C ALA A 115 8.64 7.98 9.14
N ILE A 116 7.98 6.84 9.11
CA ILE A 116 7.22 6.31 10.25
C ILE A 116 7.86 4.99 10.68
N ASP A 117 8.08 4.82 11.97
CA ASP A 117 8.24 3.49 12.55
C ASP A 117 6.85 2.84 12.64
N LYS A 118 6.48 2.12 11.58
CA LYS A 118 5.16 1.53 11.46
C LYS A 118 4.93 0.50 12.56
N PRO A 119 3.94 0.68 13.43
CA PRO A 119 3.60 -0.32 14.42
C PRO A 119 3.02 -1.59 13.75
N GLU A 120 3.21 -2.73 14.39
CA GLU A 120 2.55 -3.98 14.02
C GLU A 120 1.02 -3.85 14.12
N GLY A 121 0.29 -4.68 13.39
CA GLY A 121 -1.17 -4.76 13.46
C GLY A 121 -1.92 -3.73 12.63
N ILE A 122 -1.27 -2.69 12.11
CA ILE A 122 -1.88 -1.65 11.26
C ILE A 122 -1.43 -1.84 9.80
N ALA A 123 -2.39 -1.90 8.88
CA ALA A 123 -2.08 -2.00 7.46
C ALA A 123 -1.61 -0.67 6.88
N SER A 124 -0.76 -0.69 5.85
CA SER A 124 -0.29 0.53 5.18
C SER A 124 -1.43 1.35 4.55
N HIS A 125 -2.52 0.71 4.12
CA HIS A 125 -3.71 1.36 3.54
C HIS A 125 -4.97 0.58 3.90
N GLY A 126 -6.10 1.25 3.98
CA GLY A 126 -7.42 0.65 4.09
C GLY A 126 -7.78 -0.19 2.86
N GLY A 127 -8.71 -1.13 3.01
CA GLY A 127 -9.14 -2.03 1.94
C GLY A 127 -10.24 -2.97 2.39
N SER A 128 -10.39 -4.11 1.71
CA SER A 128 -11.40 -5.12 2.07
C SER A 128 -11.25 -5.56 3.53
N GLY A 129 -12.23 -5.20 4.37
CA GLY A 129 -12.23 -5.54 5.80
C GLY A 129 -11.31 -4.69 6.70
N ILE A 130 -10.62 -3.68 6.16
CA ILE A 130 -9.77 -2.76 6.92
C ILE A 130 -10.28 -1.34 6.68
N ASN A 131 -10.89 -0.74 7.70
CA ASN A 131 -11.48 0.58 7.58
C ASN A 131 -10.44 1.70 7.50
N ILE A 132 -9.31 1.55 8.21
CA ILE A 132 -8.28 2.58 8.38
C ILE A 132 -6.90 1.93 8.28
N GLY A 133 -6.02 2.49 7.47
CA GLY A 133 -4.60 2.17 7.42
C GLY A 133 -3.74 3.38 7.77
N ILE A 134 -2.42 3.19 7.72
CA ILE A 134 -1.43 4.25 8.02
C ILE A 134 -1.71 5.51 7.19
N ILE A 135 -1.91 5.38 5.89
CA ILE A 135 -2.07 6.55 5.01
C ILE A 135 -3.35 7.33 5.29
N GLU A 136 -4.43 6.66 5.66
CA GLU A 136 -5.66 7.31 6.08
C GLU A 136 -5.47 8.03 7.43
N ALA A 137 -4.76 7.43 8.37
CA ALA A 137 -4.44 8.06 9.66
C ALA A 137 -3.56 9.30 9.45
N VAL A 138 -2.47 9.20 8.68
CA VAL A 138 -1.57 10.32 8.35
C VAL A 138 -2.35 11.50 7.76
N ARG A 139 -3.24 11.25 6.81
CA ARG A 139 -4.06 12.32 6.19
C ARG A 139 -5.01 13.01 7.15
N ASN A 140 -5.26 12.41 8.32
CA ASN A 140 -6.10 12.98 9.39
C ASN A 140 -5.29 13.67 10.49
N ILE A 141 -3.94 13.60 10.50
CA ILE A 141 -3.10 14.33 11.45
C ILE A 141 -3.24 15.85 11.24
N GLY A 142 -3.27 16.31 9.96
CA GLY A 142 -3.36 17.73 9.66
C GLY A 142 -3.60 18.04 8.19
N LYS A 143 -3.88 19.31 7.90
CA LYS A 143 -4.19 19.78 6.53
C LYS A 143 -3.01 19.55 5.55
N GLN A 144 -1.78 19.69 6.02
CA GLN A 144 -0.54 19.53 5.26
C GLN A 144 -0.33 18.09 4.75
N TYR A 145 -0.94 17.08 5.39
CA TYR A 145 -0.81 15.68 5.00
C TYR A 145 -1.96 15.18 4.10
N ARG A 146 -2.91 16.02 3.71
CA ARG A 146 -4.07 15.58 2.90
C ARG A 146 -3.68 14.99 1.55
N SER A 147 -2.58 15.46 0.96
CA SER A 147 -2.02 14.96 -0.31
C SER A 147 -1.05 13.78 -0.13
N ALA A 148 -0.76 13.38 1.11
CA ALA A 148 0.21 12.33 1.43
C ALA A 148 -0.09 11.01 0.69
N LYS A 149 0.95 10.35 0.22
CA LYS A 149 0.89 9.11 -0.55
C LYS A 149 1.96 8.12 -0.09
N LEU A 150 1.59 6.83 -0.11
CA LEU A 150 2.56 5.77 0.16
C LEU A 150 3.61 5.69 -0.95
N VAL A 151 4.87 5.71 -0.58
CA VAL A 151 6.01 5.38 -1.47
C VAL A 151 6.08 3.86 -1.67
N HIS A 152 5.97 3.12 -0.58
CA HIS A 152 5.94 1.65 -0.56
C HIS A 152 4.93 1.17 0.49
N ARG A 153 4.88 -0.12 0.70
CA ARG A 153 3.98 -0.72 1.69
C ARG A 153 4.67 -1.83 2.47
N LEU A 154 4.33 -1.92 3.74
CA LEU A 154 4.61 -3.06 4.61
C LEU A 154 3.32 -3.87 4.81
N ASP A 155 3.45 -5.15 5.11
CA ASP A 155 2.32 -5.99 5.50
C ASP A 155 1.74 -5.53 6.85
N LYS A 156 0.50 -5.93 7.16
CA LYS A 156 -0.18 -5.52 8.39
C LYS A 156 0.65 -5.83 9.65
N ASN A 157 1.20 -7.02 9.72
CA ASN A 157 1.96 -7.53 10.87
C ASN A 157 3.49 -7.35 10.72
N THR A 158 3.94 -6.51 9.79
CA THR A 158 5.34 -6.12 9.66
C THR A 158 5.50 -4.72 10.25
N SER A 159 6.37 -4.57 11.23
CA SER A 159 6.78 -3.28 11.81
C SER A 159 7.97 -2.66 11.05
N GLY A 160 8.32 -1.42 11.40
CA GLY A 160 9.52 -0.74 10.95
C GLY A 160 9.30 0.35 9.91
N CYS A 161 10.37 0.79 9.27
CA CYS A 161 10.43 2.01 8.48
C CYS A 161 9.48 2.01 7.29
N GLN A 162 8.57 2.97 7.25
CA GLN A 162 7.67 3.23 6.13
C GLN A 162 7.74 4.69 5.69
N ILE A 163 8.05 4.90 4.41
CA ILE A 163 8.17 6.24 3.81
C ILE A 163 6.84 6.65 3.19
N ILE A 164 6.42 7.88 3.49
CA ILE A 164 5.20 8.50 2.97
C ILE A 164 5.57 9.85 2.35
N ALA A 165 5.29 10.00 1.07
CA ALA A 165 5.52 11.24 0.34
C ALA A 165 4.45 12.29 0.69
N LYS A 166 4.87 13.53 0.95
CA LYS A 166 3.98 14.69 1.16
C LYS A 166 3.57 15.33 -0.17
N ASN A 167 4.41 15.19 -1.20
CA ASN A 167 4.16 15.75 -2.53
C ASN A 167 4.41 14.74 -3.67
N ASN A 168 3.94 15.06 -4.86
CA ASN A 168 4.03 14.18 -6.03
C ASN A 168 5.44 14.12 -6.64
N LYS A 169 6.23 15.20 -6.50
CA LYS A 169 7.61 15.27 -7.03
C LYS A 169 8.47 14.20 -6.35
N PHE A 170 8.46 14.19 -5.02
CA PHE A 170 9.16 13.19 -4.21
C PHE A 170 8.65 11.77 -4.49
N LEU A 171 7.32 11.57 -4.58
CA LEU A 171 6.76 10.27 -4.90
C LEU A 171 7.26 9.72 -6.24
N ARG A 172 7.31 10.57 -7.28
CA ARG A 172 7.83 10.16 -8.60
C ARG A 172 9.29 9.77 -8.54
N HIS A 173 10.10 10.58 -7.86
CA HIS A 173 11.52 10.29 -7.64
C HIS A 173 11.72 8.94 -6.94
N CYS A 174 11.05 8.71 -5.81
CA CYS A 174 11.12 7.43 -5.12
C CYS A 174 10.66 6.25 -5.98
N ASN A 175 9.59 6.42 -6.77
CA ASN A 175 9.12 5.37 -7.67
C ASN A 175 10.15 5.02 -8.76
N GLN A 176 10.92 6.00 -9.24
CA GLN A 176 12.03 5.77 -10.17
C GLN A 176 13.14 4.97 -9.51
N LEU A 177 13.60 5.37 -8.32
CA LEU A 177 14.63 4.67 -7.55
C LEU A 177 14.22 3.22 -7.20
N ILE A 178 12.94 3.00 -6.86
CA ILE A 178 12.41 1.65 -6.62
C ILE A 178 12.39 0.82 -7.91
N ALA A 179 12.04 1.43 -9.05
CA ALA A 179 11.98 0.74 -10.34
C ALA A 179 13.37 0.38 -10.87
N SER A 180 14.36 1.26 -10.68
CA SER A 180 15.78 1.02 -11.03
C SER A 180 16.50 0.13 -10.02
N ARG A 181 15.84 -0.24 -8.90
CA ARG A 181 16.40 -1.08 -7.81
C ARG A 181 17.56 -0.44 -7.05
N GLU A 182 17.61 0.87 -7.01
CA GLU A 182 18.60 1.64 -6.25
C GLU A 182 18.26 1.76 -4.76
N VAL A 183 17.04 1.39 -4.37
CA VAL A 183 16.62 1.41 -2.96
C VAL A 183 16.95 0.09 -2.29
N GLU A 184 17.81 0.15 -1.28
CA GLU A 184 18.07 -0.98 -0.40
C GLU A 184 16.93 -1.17 0.60
N LYS A 185 16.51 -2.43 0.77
CA LYS A 185 15.44 -2.81 1.70
C LYS A 185 15.95 -3.94 2.59
N THR A 186 16.33 -3.57 3.80
CA THR A 186 16.82 -4.51 4.82
C THR A 186 15.74 -4.79 5.85
N TYR A 187 15.57 -6.06 6.15
CA TYR A 187 14.64 -6.55 7.17
C TYR A 187 15.39 -7.45 8.14
N LEU A 188 14.89 -7.52 9.37
CA LEU A 188 15.25 -8.53 10.35
C LEU A 188 14.09 -9.52 10.46
N ALA A 189 14.42 -10.80 10.52
CA ALA A 189 13.42 -11.85 10.71
C ALA A 189 13.91 -12.88 11.74
N VAL A 190 13.12 -13.10 12.77
CA VAL A 190 13.31 -14.24 13.68
C VAL A 190 12.55 -15.42 13.08
N VAL A 191 13.25 -16.52 12.85
CA VAL A 191 12.70 -17.75 12.24
C VAL A 191 12.80 -18.93 13.20
N TYR A 192 11.89 -19.89 13.05
CA TYR A 192 11.99 -21.16 13.76
C TYR A 192 13.12 -22.01 13.18
N GLY A 193 13.87 -22.70 14.06
CA GLY A 193 14.93 -23.61 13.71
C GLY A 193 16.32 -22.98 13.70
N LYS A 194 17.33 -23.86 13.70
CA LYS A 194 18.74 -23.48 13.56
C LYS A 194 19.03 -23.26 12.07
N TRP A 195 19.35 -22.03 11.68
CA TRP A 195 19.74 -21.75 10.31
C TRP A 195 21.00 -22.50 9.93
N ASN A 196 20.89 -23.42 8.99
CA ASN A 196 21.97 -24.29 8.52
C ASN A 196 22.22 -24.16 7.02
N LEU A 197 21.55 -23.19 6.37
CA LEU A 197 21.74 -22.91 4.96
C LEU A 197 22.86 -21.89 4.78
N LYS A 198 23.52 -21.92 3.62
CA LYS A 198 24.60 -20.99 3.28
C LYS A 198 24.03 -19.57 3.14
N ASP A 199 24.75 -18.58 3.67
CA ASP A 199 24.43 -17.17 3.47
C ASP A 199 24.54 -16.82 1.99
N GLY A 200 23.62 -15.98 1.49
CA GLY A 200 23.65 -15.56 0.10
C GLY A 200 22.29 -15.27 -0.49
N LEU A 201 22.24 -15.34 -1.81
CA LEU A 201 21.10 -14.94 -2.61
C LEU A 201 20.17 -16.12 -2.89
N TYR A 202 18.91 -15.96 -2.51
CA TYR A 202 17.86 -16.96 -2.71
C TYR A 202 16.81 -16.44 -3.68
N GLU A 203 16.46 -17.27 -4.65
CA GLU A 203 15.42 -16.95 -5.65
C GLU A 203 14.31 -18.00 -5.59
N ILE A 204 13.06 -17.53 -5.62
CA ILE A 204 11.88 -18.37 -5.81
C ILE A 204 10.88 -17.66 -6.70
N ASN A 205 9.99 -18.41 -7.32
CA ASN A 205 8.86 -17.82 -8.05
C ASN A 205 7.62 -17.81 -7.16
N LEU A 206 6.93 -16.67 -7.13
CA LEU A 206 5.75 -16.43 -6.29
C LEU A 206 4.54 -16.09 -7.13
N GLU A 207 3.42 -16.74 -6.87
CA GLU A 207 2.13 -16.47 -7.48
C GLU A 207 1.08 -16.18 -6.41
N LYS A 208 0.16 -15.24 -6.72
CA LYS A 208 -0.98 -14.92 -5.87
C LYS A 208 -2.18 -15.78 -6.23
N ASN A 209 -2.59 -16.63 -5.33
CA ASN A 209 -3.82 -17.39 -5.44
C ASN A 209 -4.89 -16.84 -4.49
N LEU A 210 -6.17 -16.94 -4.89
CA LEU A 210 -7.30 -16.67 -4.01
C LEU A 210 -7.65 -17.95 -3.26
N THR A 211 -7.76 -17.87 -1.93
CA THR A 211 -8.28 -18.96 -1.10
C THR A 211 -9.79 -18.84 -0.88
N LYS A 212 -10.44 -19.92 -0.42
CA LYS A 212 -11.84 -19.88 0.05
C LYS A 212 -11.98 -18.78 1.12
N GLY A 213 -12.96 -17.88 0.98
CA GLY A 213 -13.18 -16.76 1.90
C GLY A 213 -12.50 -15.43 1.49
N ASN A 214 -12.08 -15.26 0.24
CA ASN A 214 -11.43 -14.02 -0.26
C ASN A 214 -10.07 -13.67 0.37
N GLU A 215 -9.46 -14.56 1.11
CA GLU A 215 -8.14 -14.33 1.66
C GLU A 215 -7.06 -14.57 0.60
N ARG A 216 -6.19 -13.57 0.38
CA ARG A 216 -5.12 -13.68 -0.61
C ARG A 216 -3.95 -14.46 -0.04
N VAL A 217 -3.67 -15.63 -0.59
CA VAL A 217 -2.47 -16.43 -0.29
C VAL A 217 -1.48 -16.30 -1.45
N VAL A 218 -0.21 -16.30 -1.12
CA VAL A 218 0.89 -16.38 -2.08
C VAL A 218 1.52 -17.76 -1.95
N LYS A 219 1.82 -18.41 -3.07
CA LYS A 219 2.46 -19.74 -3.09
C LYS A 219 3.70 -19.71 -3.98
N LYS A 220 4.65 -20.58 -3.70
CA LYS A 220 5.76 -20.91 -4.58
C LYS A 220 5.21 -21.72 -5.76
N THR A 221 5.50 -21.30 -7.01
CA THR A 221 5.07 -21.98 -8.25
C THR A 221 6.15 -21.83 -9.32
N GLU A 222 6.19 -22.72 -10.30
CA GLU A 222 7.17 -22.62 -11.40
C GLU A 222 6.88 -21.41 -12.34
N GLY A 223 5.60 -21.11 -12.58
CA GLY A 223 5.16 -19.99 -13.45
C GLY A 223 5.04 -18.63 -12.77
N GLY A 224 5.37 -18.51 -11.47
CA GLY A 224 5.23 -17.29 -10.69
C GLY A 224 6.24 -16.20 -11.04
N LYS A 225 6.08 -15.03 -10.42
CA LYS A 225 7.02 -13.91 -10.57
C LYS A 225 8.26 -14.13 -9.70
N LYS A 226 9.45 -13.95 -10.26
CA LYS A 226 10.72 -14.04 -9.53
C LYS A 226 10.73 -13.13 -8.29
N ALA A 227 11.10 -13.72 -7.16
CA ALA A 227 11.33 -13.08 -5.88
C ALA A 227 12.76 -13.40 -5.43
N LYS A 228 13.55 -12.36 -5.18
CA LYS A 228 15.00 -12.45 -4.93
C LYS A 228 15.33 -11.75 -3.62
N THR A 229 16.01 -12.47 -2.70
CA THR A 229 16.36 -12.01 -1.36
C THR A 229 17.75 -12.50 -0.98
N GLY A 230 18.61 -11.60 -0.50
CA GLY A 230 19.81 -11.97 0.24
C GLY A 230 19.43 -12.38 1.66
N LEU A 231 19.81 -13.57 2.10
CA LEU A 231 19.58 -14.07 3.46
C LEU A 231 20.93 -14.29 4.14
N TYR A 232 21.10 -13.69 5.30
CA TYR A 232 22.35 -13.73 6.08
C TYR A 232 22.01 -14.02 7.53
N ASN A 233 22.67 -15.02 8.09
CA ASN A 233 22.53 -15.35 9.49
C ASN A 233 23.26 -14.32 10.36
N LEU A 234 22.58 -13.80 11.38
CA LEU A 234 23.17 -12.92 12.39
C LEU A 234 23.41 -13.67 13.69
N GLU A 235 22.43 -14.49 14.11
CA GLU A 235 22.49 -15.20 15.37
C GLU A 235 21.70 -16.51 15.29
N VAL A 236 22.20 -17.54 15.91
CA VAL A 236 21.55 -18.87 16.01
C VAL A 236 21.42 -19.27 17.45
N SER A 237 20.20 -19.58 17.88
CA SER A 237 19.93 -20.22 19.18
C SER A 237 19.46 -21.66 19.03
N LYS A 238 19.12 -22.30 20.15
CA LYS A 238 18.66 -23.70 20.15
C LYS A 238 17.41 -23.91 19.24
N HIS A 239 16.48 -22.96 19.22
CA HIS A 239 15.17 -23.11 18.57
C HIS A 239 14.88 -22.04 17.52
N PHE A 240 15.69 -21.01 17.45
CA PHE A 240 15.44 -19.84 16.60
C PHE A 240 16.72 -19.34 15.93
N SER A 241 16.57 -18.62 14.86
CA SER A 241 17.67 -17.87 14.24
C SER A 241 17.21 -16.47 13.89
N LEU A 242 18.11 -15.50 14.02
CA LEU A 242 17.92 -14.12 13.58
C LEU A 242 18.60 -13.92 12.24
N LEU A 243 17.84 -13.52 11.24
CA LEU A 243 18.32 -13.31 9.88
C LEU A 243 18.25 -11.84 9.47
N LYS A 244 19.28 -11.35 8.80
CA LYS A 244 19.26 -10.15 7.99
C LYS A 244 18.80 -10.52 6.57
N CYS A 245 17.77 -9.83 6.08
CA CYS A 245 17.13 -10.13 4.81
C CYS A 245 17.17 -8.91 3.89
N ASN A 246 17.96 -8.95 2.82
CA ASN A 246 18.06 -7.87 1.83
C ASN A 246 17.13 -8.14 0.64
N LEU A 247 16.05 -7.36 0.51
CA LEU A 247 15.06 -7.57 -0.56
C LEU A 247 15.47 -6.88 -1.86
N HIS A 248 15.84 -7.66 -2.88
CA HIS A 248 16.05 -7.17 -4.25
C HIS A 248 14.74 -7.01 -5.03
N THR A 249 13.67 -7.67 -4.61
CA THR A 249 12.32 -7.55 -5.15
C THR A 249 11.32 -7.31 -4.02
N GLY A 250 10.14 -6.75 -4.35
CA GLY A 250 9.07 -6.47 -3.37
C GLY A 250 7.77 -7.18 -3.73
N ARG A 251 7.75 -8.52 -3.69
CA ARG A 251 6.52 -9.29 -3.93
C ARG A 251 5.69 -9.36 -2.64
N THR A 252 4.38 -9.51 -2.80
CA THR A 252 3.48 -9.67 -1.65
C THR A 252 3.91 -10.86 -0.80
N HIS A 253 4.04 -10.67 0.51
CA HIS A 253 4.44 -11.68 1.49
C HIS A 253 5.77 -12.39 1.16
N GLN A 254 6.67 -11.73 0.42
CA GLN A 254 7.87 -12.37 -0.15
C GLN A 254 8.69 -13.13 0.91
N LEU A 255 9.17 -12.46 1.97
CA LEU A 255 9.96 -13.08 3.01
C LEU A 255 9.21 -14.22 3.72
N ARG A 256 7.93 -13.99 4.02
CA ARG A 256 7.09 -14.93 4.74
C ARG A 256 6.96 -16.26 4.01
N VAL A 257 6.69 -16.23 2.69
CA VAL A 257 6.58 -17.43 1.85
C VAL A 257 7.95 -18.04 1.60
N GLN A 258 8.96 -17.21 1.32
CA GLN A 258 10.31 -17.69 0.99
C GLN A 258 10.93 -18.42 2.17
N LEU A 259 10.95 -17.83 3.35
CA LEU A 259 11.51 -18.44 4.56
C LEU A 259 10.73 -19.70 4.96
N SER A 260 9.40 -19.66 4.90
CA SER A 260 8.56 -20.84 5.12
C SER A 260 8.88 -21.97 4.14
N SER A 261 9.08 -21.66 2.84
CA SER A 261 9.39 -22.66 1.80
C SER A 261 10.79 -23.26 1.94
N LEU A 262 11.70 -22.59 2.66
CA LEU A 262 13.02 -23.09 3.01
C LEU A 262 13.04 -23.93 4.31
N GLY A 263 11.89 -24.07 4.99
CA GLY A 263 11.78 -24.78 6.25
C GLY A 263 11.98 -23.91 7.50
N PHE A 264 12.16 -22.59 7.33
CA PHE A 264 12.41 -21.63 8.41
C PHE A 264 11.30 -20.56 8.49
N PRO A 265 10.06 -20.92 8.90
CA PRO A 265 8.98 -19.97 8.98
C PRO A 265 9.26 -18.87 10.01
N ILE A 266 8.78 -17.64 9.72
CA ILE A 266 8.94 -16.50 10.63
C ILE A 266 8.14 -16.75 11.91
N VAL A 267 8.73 -16.43 13.04
CA VAL A 267 8.08 -16.52 14.35
C VAL A 267 6.88 -15.60 14.40
N GLY A 268 5.74 -16.11 14.87
CA GLY A 268 4.47 -15.37 14.92
C GLY A 268 3.68 -15.33 13.62
N ASP A 269 4.21 -15.80 12.48
CA ASP A 269 3.46 -15.86 11.23
C ASP A 269 2.43 -16.99 11.24
N GLN A 270 1.16 -16.64 11.49
CA GLN A 270 0.06 -17.59 11.53
C GLN A 270 -0.34 -18.13 10.14
N LYS A 271 0.00 -17.40 9.06
CA LYS A 271 -0.47 -17.70 7.73
C LYS A 271 0.41 -18.66 6.94
N TYR A 272 1.73 -18.52 7.08
CA TYR A 272 2.73 -19.31 6.37
C TYR A 272 3.50 -20.24 7.32
N ARG A 273 2.98 -20.44 8.51
CA ARG A 273 3.50 -21.44 9.43
C ARG A 273 3.39 -22.81 8.77
N ILE A 274 4.50 -23.46 8.45
CA ILE A 274 4.48 -24.88 8.16
C ILE A 274 3.95 -25.56 9.41
N CYS A 275 3.05 -26.52 9.25
CA CYS A 275 2.54 -27.30 10.38
C CYS A 275 3.65 -28.25 10.88
N LEU A 276 4.75 -27.69 11.39
CA LEU A 276 5.83 -28.45 12.04
C LEU A 276 5.36 -29.12 13.35
N LEU A 277 4.13 -28.82 13.79
CA LEU A 277 3.56 -29.39 15.01
C LEU A 277 2.94 -30.78 14.81
N TYR A 278 2.93 -31.32 13.58
CA TYR A 278 2.39 -32.67 13.31
C TYR A 278 3.45 -33.76 13.08
N THR A 279 4.73 -33.50 13.35
CA THR A 279 5.78 -34.52 13.29
C THR A 279 6.28 -34.94 14.67
N SER A 280 5.63 -34.54 15.76
CA SER A 280 5.73 -35.28 17.00
C SER A 280 4.88 -36.53 16.84
N PRO A 281 5.45 -37.76 16.99
CA PRO A 281 4.62 -38.96 17.02
C PRO A 281 3.54 -38.76 18.07
N SER A 282 2.32 -39.04 17.68
CA SER A 282 1.19 -39.05 18.61
C SER A 282 1.54 -39.97 19.76
N PRO A 283 1.20 -39.62 21.02
CA PRO A 283 1.34 -40.55 22.13
C PRO A 283 0.58 -41.87 21.93
N ARG A 284 -0.17 -42.04 20.85
CA ARG A 284 -0.91 -43.25 20.47
C ARG A 284 -0.12 -44.18 19.55
N ASP A 285 1.06 -43.79 19.05
CA ASP A 285 1.87 -44.61 18.15
C ASP A 285 3.01 -45.37 18.93
N SER A 286 2.94 -45.35 20.25
CA SER A 286 3.84 -46.12 21.13
C SER A 286 3.07 -47.26 21.82
N PHE A 287 2.65 -48.26 21.03
CA PHE A 287 2.32 -49.60 21.49
C PHE A 287 2.74 -50.61 20.42
#